data_a3be2ade8ced2278e81bc3c92102c351
#
_entry.id   a3be2ade8ced2278e81bc3c92102c351
#
_cell.length_a   1.000
_cell.length_b   1.000
_cell.length_c   1.000
_cell.angle_alpha   90.00
_cell.angle_beta   90.00
_cell.angle_gamma   90.00
#
_symmetry.space_group_name_H-M   'P 1'
#
loop_
_entity.id
_entity.type
_entity.pdbx_description
1 polymer ?
#
loop_
_entity_poly.entity_id
_entity_poly.type
_entity_poly.pdbx_seq_one_letter_code
_entity_poly.pdbx_strand_id
1 'polypeptide(L)'
;MINDELLFRIREQLGFTPTDDQTDALHTFAAFLTDRNPQSAMILRGSAGTGKTSLASAIVRTMTMLRQKVLLLAPTGRAAKVFSVNSGSAAYTIHHRIYRQRAYTGTDGQFNLNDNLFAHTLFVIDETSMIANEGFGDSSFGSGRLLDDLVQFVYGGHNCRMLLIGDKSQLPPIGESESPALSDEVLSCYGLYIYTADLNQVMRQGEASGILRNANNIKKQTATARHDLSPNPSPSGEKSYQASDISLFKVQIRLDGKLFSDISVVPGDELIEQLHSSYAEVGIDETIVITRSNKRANVYNLGIRNTVLGREEEITTGDILMVVKNNYYWTEKEKSPIAFIANGDRAIVQRVRNVRDAYGFRFADVLLQFPDYNRYEMQTTVLLDTLRSEAPALTREQTERLFNEVMADYDDVPTKQERLKKLRQDDLFNAIQVKYAYAVTCHKAQGGQWAHVYLDQGYITSEMMTPDYAHWLYTAFTRATEHLYLVNWPKTQLEGADT
;
A
#
# COMPACT_ATOMS: atom_id res chain seq x y z
N MET A 1 -11.88 27.38 -25.50
CA MET A 1 -11.18 26.71 -26.64
C MET A 1 -10.12 25.68 -26.19
N ILE A 2 -9.01 26.03 -25.51
CA ILE A 2 -8.01 25.00 -25.11
C ILE A 2 -8.56 24.03 -24.07
N ASN A 3 -9.26 24.53 -23.07
CA ASN A 3 -9.86 23.70 -22.03
C ASN A 3 -10.95 22.77 -22.59
N ASP A 4 -11.77 23.25 -23.51
CA ASP A 4 -12.86 22.45 -24.11
C ASP A 4 -12.32 21.29 -24.94
N GLU A 5 -11.26 21.52 -25.71
CA GLU A 5 -10.57 20.49 -26.48
C GLU A 5 -9.91 19.45 -25.56
N LEU A 6 -9.28 19.91 -24.47
CA LEU A 6 -8.69 19.00 -23.48
C LEU A 6 -9.76 18.12 -22.83
N LEU A 7 -10.87 18.72 -22.39
CA LEU A 7 -12.00 18.00 -21.79
C LEU A 7 -12.63 17.00 -22.76
N PHE A 8 -12.80 17.38 -24.02
CA PHE A 8 -13.32 16.49 -25.04
C PHE A 8 -12.43 15.26 -25.20
N ARG A 9 -11.12 15.45 -25.34
CA ARG A 9 -10.15 14.35 -25.49
C ARG A 9 -10.08 13.43 -24.27
N ILE A 10 -10.15 13.98 -23.04
CA ILE A 10 -10.17 13.14 -21.84
C ILE A 10 -11.45 12.30 -21.80
N ARG A 11 -12.59 12.87 -22.18
CA ARG A 11 -13.88 12.13 -22.25
C ARG A 11 -13.83 11.00 -23.28
N GLU A 12 -13.19 11.20 -24.43
CA GLU A 12 -12.96 10.12 -25.41
C GLU A 12 -12.13 8.98 -24.81
N GLN A 13 -11.06 9.31 -24.04
CA GLN A 13 -10.20 8.32 -23.41
C GLN A 13 -10.86 7.63 -22.20
N LEU A 14 -11.90 8.23 -21.62
CA LEU A 14 -12.64 7.64 -20.51
C LEU A 14 -13.49 6.44 -20.99
N GLY A 15 -14.06 6.51 -22.20
CA GLY A 15 -14.78 5.41 -22.83
C GLY A 15 -16.21 5.18 -22.29
N PHE A 16 -16.67 6.00 -21.35
CA PHE A 16 -18.04 6.03 -20.82
C PHE A 16 -18.45 7.45 -20.46
N THR A 17 -19.75 7.65 -20.22
CA THR A 17 -20.27 8.97 -19.80
C THR A 17 -19.82 9.27 -18.36
N PRO A 18 -19.07 10.35 -18.13
CA PRO A 18 -18.63 10.70 -16.77
C PRO A 18 -19.87 11.11 -15.92
N THR A 19 -19.77 10.87 -14.62
CA THR A 19 -20.71 11.41 -13.63
C THR A 19 -20.55 12.93 -13.50
N ASP A 20 -21.51 13.57 -12.80
CA ASP A 20 -21.40 15.01 -12.56
C ASP A 20 -20.13 15.37 -11.80
N ASP A 21 -19.82 14.63 -10.70
CA ASP A 21 -18.58 14.82 -9.93
C ASP A 21 -17.32 14.63 -10.80
N GLN A 22 -17.31 13.63 -11.69
CA GLN A 22 -16.19 13.40 -12.60
C GLN A 22 -16.08 14.52 -13.64
N THR A 23 -17.20 15.08 -14.09
CA THR A 23 -17.23 16.21 -15.00
C THR A 23 -16.65 17.46 -14.33
N ASP A 24 -17.05 17.74 -13.09
CA ASP A 24 -16.53 18.87 -12.30
C ASP A 24 -15.02 18.70 -11.99
N ALA A 25 -14.60 17.48 -11.69
CA ALA A 25 -13.18 17.15 -11.51
C ALA A 25 -12.37 17.40 -12.78
N LEU A 26 -12.91 17.09 -13.96
CA LEU A 26 -12.25 17.38 -15.23
C LEU A 26 -12.15 18.88 -15.50
N HIS A 27 -13.18 19.65 -15.18
CA HIS A 27 -13.13 21.13 -15.29
C HIS A 27 -12.07 21.71 -14.34
N THR A 28 -12.00 21.22 -13.10
CA THR A 28 -10.98 21.59 -12.11
C THR A 28 -9.58 21.23 -12.61
N PHE A 29 -9.41 20.05 -13.19
CA PHE A 29 -8.13 19.62 -13.78
C PHE A 29 -7.71 20.53 -14.94
N ALA A 30 -8.62 20.91 -15.83
CA ALA A 30 -8.32 21.81 -16.93
C ALA A 30 -7.91 23.21 -16.43
N ALA A 31 -8.59 23.73 -15.39
CA ALA A 31 -8.21 24.98 -14.73
C ALA A 31 -6.82 24.90 -14.09
N PHE A 32 -6.55 23.83 -13.33
CA PHE A 32 -5.25 23.55 -12.72
C PHE A 32 -4.12 23.48 -13.76
N LEU A 33 -4.33 22.76 -14.86
CA LEU A 33 -3.29 22.55 -15.87
C LEU A 33 -2.95 23.84 -16.62
N THR A 34 -3.94 24.73 -16.84
CA THR A 34 -3.79 26.00 -17.57
C THR A 34 -3.45 27.17 -16.67
N ASP A 35 -3.41 27.00 -15.36
CA ASP A 35 -2.98 28.04 -14.41
C ASP A 35 -1.56 28.49 -14.72
N ARG A 36 -1.32 29.79 -14.61
CA ARG A 36 0.04 30.37 -14.79
C ARG A 36 0.88 30.29 -13.53
N ASN A 37 0.28 30.00 -12.37
CA ASN A 37 1.01 29.85 -11.12
C ASN A 37 1.78 28.51 -11.13
N PRO A 38 3.13 28.54 -11.14
CA PRO A 38 3.93 27.31 -11.11
C PRO A 38 3.84 26.58 -9.77
N GLN A 39 3.44 27.28 -8.70
CA GLN A 39 3.25 26.74 -7.34
C GLN A 39 1.78 26.30 -7.15
N SER A 40 1.27 25.47 -8.05
CA SER A 40 -0.06 24.90 -7.94
C SER A 40 -0.03 23.39 -7.92
N ALA A 41 -0.92 22.79 -7.11
CA ALA A 41 -1.16 21.35 -7.03
C ALA A 41 -2.65 21.05 -7.13
N MET A 42 -2.99 19.83 -7.51
CA MET A 42 -4.39 19.37 -7.49
C MET A 42 -4.53 18.12 -6.64
N ILE A 43 -5.58 18.05 -5.84
CA ILE A 43 -6.01 16.87 -5.10
C ILE A 43 -7.29 16.34 -5.73
N LEU A 44 -7.27 15.07 -6.13
CA LEU A 44 -8.45 14.33 -6.58
C LEU A 44 -8.79 13.28 -5.52
N ARG A 45 -9.81 13.52 -4.74
CA ARG A 45 -10.28 12.62 -3.68
C ARG A 45 -11.51 11.84 -4.15
N GLY A 46 -11.65 10.62 -3.66
CA GLY A 46 -12.88 9.86 -3.89
C GLY A 46 -12.83 8.51 -3.19
N SER A 47 -14.00 7.95 -2.92
CA SER A 47 -14.13 6.61 -2.32
C SER A 47 -13.91 5.49 -3.34
N ALA A 48 -13.89 4.25 -2.86
CA ALA A 48 -13.90 3.08 -3.73
C ALA A 48 -15.14 3.10 -4.64
N GLY A 49 -14.97 2.71 -5.91
CA GLY A 49 -16.06 2.67 -6.90
C GLY A 49 -16.45 4.02 -7.53
N THR A 50 -15.80 5.13 -7.17
CA THR A 50 -16.08 6.45 -7.78
C THR A 50 -15.34 6.71 -9.09
N GLY A 51 -14.48 5.77 -9.53
CA GLY A 51 -13.78 5.85 -10.81
C GLY A 51 -12.52 6.71 -10.82
N LYS A 52 -11.89 6.98 -9.66
CA LYS A 52 -10.60 7.72 -9.56
C LYS A 52 -9.55 7.22 -10.54
N THR A 53 -9.28 5.91 -10.50
CA THR A 53 -8.24 5.27 -11.32
C THR A 53 -8.58 5.36 -12.81
N SER A 54 -9.85 5.21 -13.19
CA SER A 54 -10.30 5.36 -14.58
C SER A 54 -10.11 6.79 -15.07
N LEU A 55 -10.48 7.78 -14.24
CA LEU A 55 -10.33 9.20 -14.55
C LEU A 55 -8.86 9.59 -14.68
N ALA A 56 -8.03 9.17 -13.72
CA ALA A 56 -6.57 9.37 -13.75
C ALA A 56 -5.94 8.75 -14.99
N SER A 57 -6.33 7.52 -15.34
CA SER A 57 -5.84 6.83 -16.53
C SER A 57 -6.22 7.54 -17.82
N ALA A 58 -7.44 8.06 -17.92
CA ALA A 58 -7.90 8.86 -19.07
C ALA A 58 -7.10 10.18 -19.20
N ILE A 59 -6.87 10.86 -18.08
CA ILE A 59 -5.99 12.03 -18.01
C ILE A 59 -4.60 11.71 -18.53
N VAL A 60 -3.97 10.66 -17.99
CA VAL A 60 -2.61 10.26 -18.36
C VAL A 60 -2.52 9.91 -19.85
N ARG A 61 -3.43 9.10 -20.38
CA ARG A 61 -3.46 8.76 -21.80
C ARG A 61 -3.61 10.00 -22.69
N THR A 62 -4.50 10.91 -22.31
CA THR A 62 -4.69 12.17 -23.07
C THR A 62 -3.43 13.03 -23.02
N MET A 63 -2.82 13.22 -21.87
CA MET A 63 -1.59 14.01 -21.74
C MET A 63 -0.45 13.40 -22.57
N THR A 64 -0.33 12.08 -22.57
CA THR A 64 0.66 11.36 -23.39
C THR A 64 0.40 11.55 -24.89
N MET A 65 -0.86 11.47 -25.34
CA MET A 65 -1.25 11.73 -26.72
C MET A 65 -0.93 13.17 -27.14
N LEU A 66 -1.11 14.14 -26.25
CA LEU A 66 -0.74 15.54 -26.43
C LEU A 66 0.76 15.81 -26.31
N ARG A 67 1.58 14.77 -26.14
CA ARG A 67 3.04 14.85 -25.95
C ARG A 67 3.46 15.70 -24.73
N GLN A 68 2.58 15.79 -23.74
CA GLN A 68 2.91 16.41 -22.47
C GLN A 68 3.71 15.43 -21.60
N LYS A 69 4.70 15.94 -20.88
CA LYS A 69 5.51 15.11 -20.00
C LYS A 69 4.70 14.76 -18.74
N VAL A 70 4.49 13.47 -18.52
CA VAL A 70 3.82 12.92 -17.35
C VAL A 70 4.73 11.92 -16.66
N LEU A 71 4.81 11.96 -15.34
CA LEU A 71 5.51 10.97 -14.53
C LEU A 71 4.54 10.38 -13.50
N LEU A 72 4.37 9.05 -13.54
CA LEU A 72 3.45 8.34 -12.66
C LEU A 72 4.19 7.80 -11.46
N LEU A 73 3.66 8.07 -10.27
CA LEU A 73 4.23 7.63 -9.01
C LEU A 73 3.17 6.96 -8.13
N ALA A 74 3.62 6.05 -7.26
CA ALA A 74 2.80 5.46 -6.20
C ALA A 74 3.66 5.14 -4.97
N PRO A 75 3.08 4.99 -3.76
CA PRO A 75 3.84 4.68 -2.55
C PRO A 75 4.49 3.30 -2.57
N THR A 76 3.85 2.32 -3.20
CA THR A 76 4.30 0.91 -3.22
C THR A 76 4.50 0.39 -4.64
N GLY A 77 5.31 -0.68 -4.80
CA GLY A 77 5.55 -1.34 -6.09
C GLY A 77 4.25 -1.88 -6.71
N ARG A 78 3.39 -2.50 -5.90
CA ARG A 78 2.10 -3.03 -6.36
C ARG A 78 1.16 -1.91 -6.85
N ALA A 79 1.03 -0.82 -6.10
CA ALA A 79 0.23 0.34 -6.53
C ALA A 79 0.77 0.94 -7.85
N ALA A 80 2.10 1.08 -7.97
CA ALA A 80 2.74 1.54 -9.20
C ALA A 80 2.43 0.62 -10.38
N LYS A 81 2.46 -0.71 -10.18
CA LYS A 81 2.11 -1.67 -11.23
C LYS A 81 0.66 -1.56 -11.66
N VAL A 82 -0.29 -1.53 -10.70
CA VAL A 82 -1.73 -1.37 -10.99
C VAL A 82 -1.96 -0.08 -11.77
N PHE A 83 -1.33 1.01 -11.35
CA PHE A 83 -1.43 2.30 -12.04
C PHE A 83 -0.82 2.25 -13.44
N SER A 84 0.33 1.57 -13.62
CA SER A 84 0.96 1.38 -14.93
C SER A 84 0.06 0.60 -15.90
N VAL A 85 -0.54 -0.51 -15.44
CA VAL A 85 -1.44 -1.33 -16.27
C VAL A 85 -2.67 -0.54 -16.69
N ASN A 86 -3.32 0.17 -15.76
CA ASN A 86 -4.54 0.92 -16.03
C ASN A 86 -4.32 2.14 -16.93
N SER A 87 -3.19 2.81 -16.79
CA SER A 87 -2.86 4.01 -17.57
C SER A 87 -2.19 3.72 -18.92
N GLY A 88 -1.60 2.52 -19.08
CA GLY A 88 -0.77 2.18 -20.25
C GLY A 88 0.58 2.89 -20.28
N SER A 89 1.03 3.47 -19.16
CA SER A 89 2.28 4.22 -19.03
C SER A 89 3.10 3.70 -17.86
N ALA A 90 4.44 3.76 -17.94
CA ALA A 90 5.29 3.31 -16.85
C ALA A 90 5.09 4.14 -15.58
N ALA A 91 4.83 3.47 -14.46
CA ALA A 91 4.74 4.06 -13.13
C ALA A 91 5.87 3.53 -12.22
N TYR A 92 6.29 4.35 -11.28
CA TYR A 92 7.41 4.07 -10.38
C TYR A 92 7.00 4.28 -8.93
N THR A 93 7.73 3.67 -7.99
CA THR A 93 7.54 4.05 -6.59
C THR A 93 8.12 5.44 -6.32
N ILE A 94 7.48 6.18 -5.39
CA ILE A 94 7.97 7.52 -4.99
C ILE A 94 9.43 7.42 -4.57
N HIS A 95 9.75 6.50 -3.65
CA HIS A 95 11.10 6.31 -3.14
C HIS A 95 12.14 6.09 -4.24
N HIS A 96 11.82 5.25 -5.23
CA HIS A 96 12.72 4.99 -6.35
C HIS A 96 13.03 6.25 -7.18
N ARG A 97 12.08 7.19 -7.26
CA ARG A 97 12.22 8.33 -8.17
C ARG A 97 12.84 9.55 -7.51
N ILE A 98 12.52 9.77 -6.23
CA ILE A 98 12.94 11.01 -5.54
C ILE A 98 14.21 10.84 -4.74
N TYR A 99 14.65 9.61 -4.40
CA TYR A 99 15.86 9.40 -3.62
C TYR A 99 16.99 8.78 -4.43
N ARG A 100 18.22 9.13 -4.04
CA ARG A 100 19.46 8.50 -4.50
C ARG A 100 20.27 8.01 -3.31
N GLN A 101 20.93 6.90 -3.49
CA GLN A 101 21.81 6.36 -2.46
C GLN A 101 23.02 7.29 -2.27
N ARG A 102 23.30 7.65 -1.03
CA ARG A 102 24.55 8.29 -0.61
C ARG A 102 25.50 7.24 -0.07
N ALA A 103 26.78 7.56 0.07
CA ALA A 103 27.76 6.68 0.68
C ALA A 103 27.27 6.14 2.03
N TYR A 104 27.44 4.84 2.27
CA TYR A 104 27.04 4.17 3.51
C TYR A 104 27.79 4.75 4.71
N THR A 105 27.06 5.12 5.76
CA THR A 105 27.59 5.40 7.09
C THR A 105 26.84 4.50 8.09
N GLY A 106 27.48 3.43 8.57
CA GLY A 106 26.85 2.52 9.54
C GLY A 106 26.18 1.27 8.94
N THR A 107 25.21 0.72 9.65
CA THR A 107 24.48 -0.51 9.31
C THR A 107 23.44 -0.35 8.23
N ASP A 108 22.96 0.89 8.00
CA ASP A 108 21.94 1.21 7.01
C ASP A 108 22.44 2.23 5.97
N GLY A 109 22.03 2.05 4.71
CA GLY A 109 22.31 3.02 3.66
C GLY A 109 21.51 4.31 3.90
N GLN A 110 22.17 5.47 3.82
CA GLN A 110 21.47 6.76 3.82
C GLN A 110 21.14 7.16 2.39
N PHE A 111 19.91 7.58 2.18
CA PHE A 111 19.40 8.06 0.90
C PHE A 111 19.08 9.54 1.00
N ASN A 112 19.65 10.31 0.11
CA ASN A 112 19.35 11.73 0.00
C ASN A 112 18.30 11.97 -1.07
N LEU A 113 17.59 13.08 -0.90
CA LEU A 113 16.73 13.59 -1.96
C LEU A 113 17.57 13.84 -3.22
N ASN A 114 17.05 13.38 -4.36
CA ASN A 114 17.68 13.58 -5.66
C ASN A 114 17.37 14.98 -6.20
N ASP A 115 18.21 15.48 -7.10
CA ASP A 115 17.91 16.71 -7.83
C ASP A 115 16.82 16.41 -8.88
N ASN A 116 15.80 17.27 -8.96
CA ASN A 116 14.78 17.15 -9.99
C ASN A 116 15.24 17.79 -11.29
N LEU A 117 15.63 16.97 -12.25
CA LEU A 117 16.04 17.41 -13.58
C LEU A 117 14.88 17.48 -14.59
N PHE A 118 13.64 17.23 -14.14
CA PHE A 118 12.46 17.33 -14.98
C PHE A 118 12.07 18.80 -15.21
N ALA A 119 11.54 19.05 -16.40
CA ALA A 119 11.00 20.36 -16.77
C ALA A 119 9.64 20.19 -17.45
N HIS A 120 8.68 21.06 -17.12
CA HIS A 120 7.32 21.06 -17.67
C HIS A 120 6.63 19.69 -17.53
N THR A 121 6.74 19.09 -16.33
CA THR A 121 6.29 17.72 -16.09
C THR A 121 5.16 17.71 -15.06
N LEU A 122 4.08 17.00 -15.40
CA LEU A 122 3.00 16.68 -14.47
C LEU A 122 3.32 15.39 -13.75
N PHE A 123 3.53 15.46 -12.44
CA PHE A 123 3.64 14.30 -11.57
C PHE A 123 2.24 13.86 -11.15
N VAL A 124 1.85 12.64 -11.49
CA VAL A 124 0.57 12.05 -11.08
C VAL A 124 0.87 10.98 -10.05
N ILE A 125 0.38 11.19 -8.84
CA ILE A 125 0.67 10.33 -7.69
C ILE A 125 -0.63 9.66 -7.25
N ASP A 126 -0.70 8.34 -7.35
CA ASP A 126 -1.85 7.54 -6.90
C ASP A 126 -1.62 6.97 -5.49
N GLU A 127 -2.70 6.53 -4.83
CA GLU A 127 -2.70 5.99 -3.46
C GLU A 127 -2.03 6.92 -2.44
N THR A 128 -2.25 8.23 -2.58
CA THR A 128 -1.59 9.24 -1.73
C THR A 128 -2.04 9.21 -0.26
N SER A 129 -3.09 8.46 0.06
CA SER A 129 -3.52 8.20 1.45
C SER A 129 -2.42 7.57 2.32
N MET A 130 -1.42 6.92 1.70
CA MET A 130 -0.31 6.25 2.38
C MET A 130 0.93 7.15 2.60
N ILE A 131 0.92 8.39 2.10
CA ILE A 131 2.09 9.28 2.18
C ILE A 131 2.12 9.97 3.53
N ALA A 132 3.13 9.61 4.35
CA ALA A 132 3.34 10.18 5.68
C ALA A 132 4.07 11.52 5.64
N ASN A 133 3.77 12.36 6.63
CA ASN A 133 4.50 13.60 6.90
C ASN A 133 5.14 13.65 8.29
N GLU A 134 4.87 12.68 9.15
CA GLU A 134 5.58 12.52 10.41
C GLU A 134 6.76 11.57 10.22
N GLY A 135 7.95 12.01 10.65
CA GLY A 135 9.17 11.20 10.64
C GLY A 135 9.20 10.26 11.84
N PHE A 136 9.21 8.97 11.63
CA PHE A 136 9.45 8.00 12.67
C PHE A 136 10.95 7.72 12.79
N GLY A 137 11.61 8.31 13.82
CA GLY A 137 12.96 7.91 14.25
C GLY A 137 14.03 7.91 13.16
N ASP A 138 14.94 6.95 13.19
CA ASP A 138 16.06 6.79 12.23
C ASP A 138 15.57 6.43 10.82
N SER A 139 15.05 7.41 10.07
CA SER A 139 14.71 7.21 8.67
C SER A 139 15.97 7.14 7.82
N SER A 140 16.12 6.09 7.05
CA SER A 140 17.20 5.94 6.07
C SER A 140 17.01 6.83 4.83
N PHE A 141 15.84 7.49 4.69
CA PHE A 141 15.46 8.26 3.50
C PHE A 141 15.27 9.74 3.81
N GLY A 142 15.99 10.59 3.08
CA GLY A 142 15.80 12.04 3.04
C GLY A 142 15.65 12.68 4.41
N SER A 143 14.58 13.46 4.58
CA SER A 143 14.21 14.08 5.86
C SER A 143 13.49 13.12 6.82
N GLY A 144 13.08 11.93 6.34
CA GLY A 144 12.17 11.03 7.03
C GLY A 144 10.68 11.39 6.89
N ARG A 145 10.38 12.51 6.22
CA ARG A 145 9.05 13.05 5.98
C ARG A 145 8.75 12.98 4.49
N LEU A 146 8.11 11.88 4.06
CA LEU A 146 7.95 11.56 2.64
C LEU A 146 7.20 12.66 1.86
N LEU A 147 6.19 13.29 2.47
CA LEU A 147 5.44 14.37 1.83
C LEU A 147 6.32 15.62 1.64
N ASP A 148 7.08 16.02 2.66
CA ASP A 148 8.04 17.13 2.57
C ASP A 148 9.02 16.91 1.41
N ASP A 149 9.64 15.72 1.38
CA ASP A 149 10.63 15.35 0.37
C ASP A 149 10.01 15.31 -1.04
N LEU A 150 8.78 14.79 -1.17
CA LEU A 150 8.06 14.76 -2.44
C LEU A 150 7.76 16.16 -2.96
N VAL A 151 7.25 17.06 -2.10
CA VAL A 151 6.96 18.46 -2.45
C VAL A 151 8.24 19.17 -2.86
N GLN A 152 9.30 19.04 -2.05
CA GLN A 152 10.60 19.64 -2.36
C GLN A 152 11.15 19.13 -3.70
N PHE A 153 11.06 17.82 -3.96
CA PHE A 153 11.51 17.25 -5.21
C PHE A 153 10.72 17.80 -6.40
N VAL A 154 9.38 17.71 -6.36
CA VAL A 154 8.54 18.13 -7.50
C VAL A 154 8.77 19.59 -7.84
N TYR A 155 8.68 20.49 -6.86
CA TYR A 155 8.81 21.95 -7.08
C TYR A 155 10.25 22.43 -7.16
N GLY A 156 11.24 21.59 -6.91
CA GLY A 156 12.64 21.81 -7.27
C GLY A 156 12.91 21.74 -8.77
N GLY A 157 11.99 21.13 -9.57
CA GLY A 157 12.06 21.09 -11.02
C GLY A 157 11.48 22.35 -11.68
N HIS A 158 11.86 22.56 -12.93
CA HIS A 158 11.39 23.73 -13.68
C HIS A 158 9.94 23.54 -14.20
N ASN A 159 9.00 24.35 -13.71
CA ASN A 159 7.57 24.32 -14.08
C ASN A 159 6.97 22.90 -13.98
N CYS A 160 7.27 22.22 -12.88
CA CYS A 160 6.68 20.94 -12.54
C CYS A 160 5.47 21.14 -11.62
N ARG A 161 4.50 20.25 -11.71
CA ARG A 161 3.27 20.28 -10.92
C ARG A 161 2.91 18.88 -10.47
N MET A 162 2.05 18.75 -9.45
CA MET A 162 1.57 17.45 -8.99
C MET A 162 0.05 17.38 -8.94
N LEU A 163 -0.46 16.20 -9.33
CA LEU A 163 -1.83 15.74 -9.12
C LEU A 163 -1.77 14.58 -8.12
N LEU A 164 -2.36 14.77 -6.96
CA LEU A 164 -2.44 13.81 -5.87
C LEU A 164 -3.81 13.11 -5.91
N ILE A 165 -3.82 11.78 -5.92
CA ILE A 165 -5.04 10.97 -6.05
C ILE A 165 -5.12 10.02 -4.87
N GLY A 166 -6.26 10.01 -4.16
CA GLY A 166 -6.40 9.12 -3.01
C GLY A 166 -7.80 9.09 -2.41
N ASP A 167 -7.90 8.41 -1.29
CA ASP A 167 -9.15 8.20 -0.57
C ASP A 167 -8.96 8.47 0.93
N LYS A 168 -9.57 9.54 1.43
CA LYS A 168 -9.54 9.91 2.86
C LYS A 168 -10.19 8.87 3.79
N SER A 169 -10.98 7.95 3.23
CA SER A 169 -11.65 6.91 4.03
C SER A 169 -10.77 5.68 4.24
N GLN A 170 -9.67 5.54 3.49
CA GLN A 170 -8.68 4.50 3.74
C GLN A 170 -7.86 4.79 4.99
N LEU A 171 -7.12 3.78 5.46
CA LEU A 171 -6.19 3.93 6.56
C LEU A 171 -5.18 5.05 6.26
N PRO A 172 -5.05 6.03 7.17
CA PRO A 172 -3.97 7.01 7.08
C PRO A 172 -2.61 6.35 7.33
N PRO A 173 -1.51 7.07 7.09
CA PRO A 173 -0.18 6.60 7.46
C PRO A 173 -0.09 6.27 8.95
N ILE A 174 0.79 5.34 9.30
CA ILE A 174 0.99 4.95 10.70
C ILE A 174 1.40 6.16 11.53
N GLY A 175 0.74 6.39 12.65
CA GLY A 175 0.98 7.51 13.56
C GLY A 175 0.24 8.80 13.21
N GLU A 176 -0.40 8.87 12.06
CA GLU A 176 -1.19 10.02 11.65
C GLU A 176 -2.70 9.71 11.74
N SER A 177 -3.48 10.70 12.16
CA SER A 177 -4.94 10.57 12.27
C SER A 177 -5.67 10.79 10.94
N GLU A 178 -5.02 11.44 9.98
CA GLU A 178 -5.53 11.75 8.64
C GLU A 178 -4.39 11.68 7.62
N SER A 179 -4.73 11.55 6.35
CA SER A 179 -3.76 11.54 5.26
C SER A 179 -3.30 12.95 4.90
N PRO A 180 -2.07 13.37 5.26
CA PRO A 180 -1.61 14.75 5.05
C PRO A 180 -1.54 15.14 3.59
N ALA A 181 -1.20 14.22 2.70
CA ALA A 181 -1.15 14.44 1.26
C ALA A 181 -2.53 14.69 0.60
N LEU A 182 -3.62 14.42 1.32
CA LEU A 182 -4.98 14.69 0.88
C LEU A 182 -5.61 15.90 1.59
N SER A 183 -4.85 16.62 2.43
CA SER A 183 -5.29 17.83 3.12
C SER A 183 -4.84 19.08 2.35
N ASP A 184 -5.80 19.89 1.93
CA ASP A 184 -5.56 21.20 1.32
C ASP A 184 -4.88 22.17 2.28
N GLU A 185 -5.19 22.10 3.59
CA GLU A 185 -4.55 22.90 4.63
C GLU A 185 -3.06 22.57 4.74
N VAL A 186 -2.71 21.28 4.84
CA VAL A 186 -1.33 20.82 4.93
C VAL A 186 -0.52 21.23 3.69
N LEU A 187 -1.07 21.01 2.50
CA LEU A 187 -0.39 21.35 1.25
C LEU A 187 -0.25 22.87 1.05
N SER A 188 -1.21 23.66 1.53
CA SER A 188 -1.13 25.11 1.47
C SER A 188 0.01 25.67 2.35
N CYS A 189 0.39 24.97 3.43
CA CYS A 189 1.53 25.36 4.27
C CYS A 189 2.87 25.34 3.52
N TYR A 190 2.95 24.60 2.38
CA TYR A 190 4.12 24.64 1.49
C TYR A 190 4.11 25.82 0.50
N GLY A 191 3.15 26.74 0.63
CA GLY A 191 2.99 27.86 -0.30
C GLY A 191 2.34 27.48 -1.63
N LEU A 192 1.69 26.31 -1.70
CA LEU A 192 1.03 25.84 -2.89
C LEU A 192 -0.39 26.37 -2.98
N TYR A 193 -0.84 26.73 -4.19
CA TYR A 193 -2.23 26.96 -4.50
C TYR A 193 -2.89 25.62 -4.85
N ILE A 194 -3.94 25.27 -4.11
CA ILE A 194 -4.54 23.93 -4.17
C ILE A 194 -5.87 23.95 -4.92
N TYR A 195 -5.95 23.13 -5.95
CA TYR A 195 -7.18 22.76 -6.62
C TYR A 195 -7.71 21.46 -6.02
N THR A 196 -8.98 21.39 -5.68
CA THR A 196 -9.59 20.18 -5.10
C THR A 196 -10.78 19.71 -5.90
N ALA A 197 -10.91 18.40 -6.05
CA ALA A 197 -12.08 17.76 -6.61
C ALA A 197 -12.41 16.49 -5.80
N ASP A 198 -13.69 16.34 -5.42
CA ASP A 198 -14.19 15.24 -4.62
C ASP A 198 -15.18 14.41 -5.44
N LEU A 199 -14.87 13.11 -5.63
CA LEU A 199 -15.75 12.15 -6.28
C LEU A 199 -16.55 11.40 -5.22
N ASN A 200 -17.84 11.69 -5.11
CA ASN A 200 -18.76 11.07 -4.15
C ASN A 200 -19.74 10.10 -4.80
N GLN A 201 -20.03 10.29 -6.08
CA GLN A 201 -20.95 9.45 -6.83
C GLN A 201 -20.29 8.10 -7.16
N VAL A 202 -20.91 7.01 -6.69
CA VAL A 202 -20.49 5.65 -7.04
C VAL A 202 -21.02 5.29 -8.43
N MET A 203 -20.18 4.72 -9.28
CA MET A 203 -20.58 4.28 -10.61
C MET A 203 -21.67 3.20 -10.52
N ARG A 204 -22.66 3.21 -11.45
CA ARG A 204 -23.83 2.32 -11.46
C ARG A 204 -23.49 0.82 -11.35
N GLN A 205 -22.35 0.39 -11.87
CA GLN A 205 -21.87 -1.00 -11.71
C GLN A 205 -21.58 -1.39 -10.26
N GLY A 206 -21.34 -0.40 -9.37
CA GLY A 206 -21.09 -0.65 -7.95
C GLY A 206 -22.37 -0.82 -7.11
N GLU A 207 -23.55 -0.50 -7.61
CA GLU A 207 -24.80 -0.60 -6.84
C GLU A 207 -25.22 -2.04 -6.56
N ALA A 208 -24.84 -2.99 -7.42
CA ALA A 208 -25.10 -4.42 -7.23
C ALA A 208 -24.06 -5.12 -6.35
N SER A 209 -22.94 -4.45 -6.02
CA SER A 209 -21.87 -5.02 -5.21
C SER A 209 -22.11 -4.83 -3.72
N GLY A 210 -22.19 -5.93 -2.99
CA GLY A 210 -22.26 -5.95 -1.52
C GLY A 210 -20.99 -5.40 -0.88
N ILE A 211 -19.82 -5.65 -1.49
CA ILE A 211 -18.53 -5.12 -1.06
C ILE A 211 -18.55 -3.58 -1.06
N LEU A 212 -18.87 -2.98 -2.20
CA LEU A 212 -18.89 -1.51 -2.33
C LEU A 212 -19.99 -0.86 -1.51
N ARG A 213 -21.17 -1.50 -1.41
CA ARG A 213 -22.26 -1.01 -0.59
C ARG A 213 -21.88 -0.96 0.89
N ASN A 214 -21.30 -2.03 1.41
CA ASN A 214 -20.83 -2.07 2.80
C ASN A 214 -19.70 -1.08 3.05
N ALA A 215 -18.71 -0.97 2.15
CA ALA A 215 -17.66 0.03 2.24
C ALA A 215 -18.23 1.47 2.32
N ASN A 216 -19.21 1.80 1.46
CA ASN A 216 -19.86 3.11 1.49
C ASN A 216 -20.70 3.34 2.76
N ASN A 217 -21.34 2.31 3.30
CA ASN A 217 -22.04 2.42 4.58
C ASN A 217 -21.08 2.70 5.73
N ILE A 218 -19.96 1.99 5.81
CA ILE A 218 -18.90 2.23 6.80
C ILE A 218 -18.42 3.69 6.70
N LYS A 219 -18.13 4.18 5.48
CA LYS A 219 -17.74 5.57 5.26
C LYS A 219 -18.78 6.58 5.75
N LYS A 220 -20.06 6.38 5.45
CA LYS A 220 -21.14 7.27 5.89
C LYS A 220 -21.26 7.32 7.41
N GLN A 221 -21.19 6.17 8.06
CA GLN A 221 -21.25 6.07 9.51
C GLN A 221 -20.08 6.80 10.18
N THR A 222 -18.86 6.67 9.61
CA THR A 222 -17.68 7.40 10.10
C THR A 222 -17.83 8.91 9.96
N ALA A 223 -18.41 9.39 8.86
CA ALA A 223 -18.65 10.82 8.61
C ALA A 223 -19.70 11.40 9.58
N THR A 224 -20.79 10.65 9.87
CA THR A 224 -21.83 11.07 10.81
C THR A 224 -21.28 11.16 12.23
N ALA A 225 -20.50 10.17 12.67
CA ALA A 225 -19.86 10.18 13.99
C ALA A 225 -18.92 11.39 14.20
N ARG A 226 -18.28 11.88 13.14
CA ARG A 226 -17.45 13.10 13.18
C ARG A 226 -18.27 14.38 13.27
N HIS A 227 -19.46 14.44 12.68
CA HIS A 227 -20.31 15.63 12.68
C HIS A 227 -20.99 15.86 14.04
N ASP A 228 -21.31 14.81 14.77
CA ASP A 228 -21.91 14.87 16.12
C ASP A 228 -20.89 15.27 17.20
N LEU A 229 -19.59 15.25 16.86
CA LEU A 229 -18.50 15.77 17.69
C LEU A 229 -18.28 17.26 17.47
N SER A 230 -19.34 18.07 17.65
CA SER A 230 -19.24 19.53 17.75
C SER A 230 -18.30 19.91 18.91
N PRO A 231 -17.39 20.90 18.76
CA PRO A 231 -16.35 21.18 19.73
C PRO A 231 -16.91 21.93 20.94
N ASN A 232 -17.39 21.19 21.94
CA ASN A 232 -17.46 21.73 23.29
C ASN A 232 -16.22 21.21 24.02
N PRO A 233 -15.18 22.04 24.26
CA PRO A 233 -14.02 21.61 25.00
C PRO A 233 -14.41 21.37 26.45
N SER A 234 -14.42 20.11 26.88
CA SER A 234 -14.38 19.82 28.31
C SER A 234 -13.00 20.19 28.88
N PRO A 235 -12.90 20.70 30.11
CA PRO A 235 -11.65 21.25 30.66
C PRO A 235 -10.55 20.19 30.90
N SER A 236 -10.77 18.92 30.63
CA SER A 236 -9.86 17.82 30.96
C SER A 236 -9.16 17.15 29.77
N GLY A 237 -9.36 17.62 28.53
CA GLY A 237 -8.56 17.15 27.38
C GLY A 237 -8.73 15.68 26.97
N GLU A 238 -9.54 14.88 27.64
CA GLU A 238 -9.81 13.49 27.29
C GLU A 238 -11.03 13.38 26.36
N LYS A 239 -10.81 12.91 25.15
CA LYS A 239 -11.86 12.56 24.18
C LYS A 239 -12.51 11.25 24.63
N SER A 240 -13.58 11.30 25.41
CA SER A 240 -14.39 10.11 25.69
C SER A 240 -15.44 9.93 24.59
N TYR A 241 -15.35 8.85 23.83
CA TYR A 241 -16.40 8.40 22.93
C TYR A 241 -17.52 7.77 23.77
N GLN A 242 -18.78 8.16 23.53
CA GLN A 242 -19.90 7.52 24.24
C GLN A 242 -20.20 6.16 23.59
N ALA A 243 -20.50 5.17 24.42
CA ALA A 243 -20.80 3.79 24.01
C ALA A 243 -22.03 3.64 23.08
N SER A 244 -22.84 4.70 22.91
CA SER A 244 -23.97 4.75 21.97
C SER A 244 -23.56 4.79 20.49
N ASP A 245 -22.33 5.24 20.18
CA ASP A 245 -21.86 5.39 18.77
C ASP A 245 -21.36 4.07 18.18
N ILE A 246 -21.26 3.05 18.99
CA ILE A 246 -20.58 1.78 18.72
C ILE A 246 -21.51 0.76 18.02
N SER A 247 -22.82 0.97 18.09
CA SER A 247 -23.80 0.08 17.42
C SER A 247 -23.84 0.23 15.91
N LEU A 248 -23.02 1.11 15.33
CA LEU A 248 -23.16 1.60 13.96
C LEU A 248 -22.48 0.74 12.89
N PHE A 249 -21.50 -0.12 13.25
CA PHE A 249 -20.77 -0.91 12.24
C PHE A 249 -21.42 -2.25 11.98
N LYS A 250 -22.61 -2.24 11.33
CA LYS A 250 -23.25 -3.46 10.84
C LYS A 250 -22.97 -3.66 9.37
N VAL A 251 -22.51 -4.86 9.05
CA VAL A 251 -22.26 -5.28 7.68
C VAL A 251 -23.54 -5.85 7.08
N GLN A 252 -23.96 -5.33 5.93
CA GLN A 252 -25.08 -5.87 5.18
C GLN A 252 -24.62 -7.03 4.32
N ILE A 253 -25.05 -8.24 4.62
CA ILE A 253 -24.87 -9.41 3.75
C ILE A 253 -26.10 -9.61 2.88
N ARG A 254 -27.25 -9.09 3.28
CA ARG A 254 -28.50 -9.17 2.56
C ARG A 254 -29.06 -7.79 2.26
N LEU A 255 -29.58 -7.62 1.06
CA LEU A 255 -30.36 -6.47 0.65
C LEU A 255 -31.76 -6.96 0.27
N ASP A 256 -32.81 -6.47 0.96
CA ASP A 256 -34.22 -6.76 0.67
C ASP A 256 -34.49 -8.29 0.50
N GLY A 257 -33.90 -9.13 1.36
CA GLY A 257 -34.03 -10.58 1.32
C GLY A 257 -33.20 -11.28 0.24
N LYS A 258 -32.41 -10.56 -0.56
CA LYS A 258 -31.47 -11.10 -1.53
C LYS A 258 -30.05 -11.09 -0.95
N LEU A 259 -29.30 -12.18 -1.18
CA LEU A 259 -27.89 -12.27 -0.88
C LEU A 259 -27.08 -11.51 -1.94
N PHE A 260 -26.12 -10.70 -1.51
CA PHE A 260 -25.08 -10.26 -2.42
C PHE A 260 -24.20 -11.44 -2.82
N SER A 261 -23.93 -11.57 -4.11
CA SER A 261 -23.14 -12.68 -4.63
C SER A 261 -21.64 -12.54 -4.37
N ASP A 262 -21.17 -11.34 -3.99
CA ASP A 262 -19.76 -10.96 -3.86
C ASP A 262 -19.28 -10.85 -2.40
N ILE A 263 -20.12 -11.21 -1.43
CA ILE A 263 -19.78 -11.19 0.00
C ILE A 263 -20.45 -12.35 0.75
N SER A 264 -19.67 -13.06 1.57
CA SER A 264 -20.18 -14.18 2.38
C SER A 264 -19.48 -14.29 3.73
N VAL A 265 -20.10 -14.97 4.68
CA VAL A 265 -19.48 -15.33 5.98
C VAL A 265 -18.96 -16.74 5.88
N VAL A 266 -17.73 -16.95 6.33
CA VAL A 266 -17.07 -18.26 6.38
C VAL A 266 -16.82 -18.61 7.85
N PRO A 267 -17.45 -19.68 8.37
CA PRO A 267 -17.11 -20.25 9.66
C PRO A 267 -15.67 -20.76 9.69
N GLY A 268 -15.04 -20.74 10.86
CA GLY A 268 -13.63 -21.12 10.96
C GLY A 268 -13.32 -22.56 10.61
N ASP A 269 -14.26 -23.46 10.81
CA ASP A 269 -14.20 -24.89 10.45
C ASP A 269 -14.31 -25.15 8.94
N GLU A 270 -14.95 -24.24 8.19
CA GLU A 270 -15.06 -24.32 6.73
C GLU A 270 -13.93 -23.59 6.00
N LEU A 271 -13.10 -22.82 6.73
CA LEU A 271 -12.10 -21.91 6.14
C LEU A 271 -11.08 -22.63 5.23
N ILE A 272 -10.62 -23.82 5.64
CA ILE A 272 -9.62 -24.59 4.87
C ILE A 272 -10.19 -25.02 3.52
N GLU A 273 -11.41 -25.54 3.51
CA GLU A 273 -12.07 -25.96 2.28
C GLU A 273 -12.37 -24.78 1.36
N GLN A 274 -12.80 -23.65 1.94
CA GLN A 274 -13.07 -22.44 1.18
C GLN A 274 -11.80 -21.83 0.57
N LEU A 275 -10.65 -21.86 1.29
CA LEU A 275 -9.36 -21.44 0.75
C LEU A 275 -8.90 -22.34 -0.39
N HIS A 276 -9.09 -23.68 -0.28
CA HIS A 276 -8.82 -24.60 -1.38
C HIS A 276 -9.65 -24.25 -2.62
N SER A 277 -10.94 -23.97 -2.43
CA SER A 277 -11.83 -23.57 -3.53
C SER A 277 -11.33 -22.28 -4.20
N SER A 278 -11.01 -21.26 -3.43
CA SER A 278 -10.49 -19.99 -3.97
C SER A 278 -9.17 -20.16 -4.70
N TYR A 279 -8.26 -20.98 -4.18
CA TYR A 279 -6.99 -21.24 -4.85
C TYR A 279 -7.17 -22.02 -6.17
N ALA A 280 -8.19 -22.87 -6.26
CA ALA A 280 -8.53 -23.57 -7.51
C ALA A 280 -9.21 -22.65 -8.52
N GLU A 281 -10.02 -21.68 -8.07
CA GLU A 281 -10.83 -20.79 -8.91
C GLU A 281 -10.00 -19.63 -9.47
N VAL A 282 -9.38 -18.83 -8.61
CA VAL A 282 -8.68 -17.60 -8.99
C VAL A 282 -7.15 -17.69 -8.83
N GLY A 283 -6.67 -18.75 -8.19
CA GLY A 283 -5.25 -18.95 -7.93
C GLY A 283 -4.77 -18.32 -6.61
N ILE A 284 -3.59 -18.76 -6.22
CA ILE A 284 -2.96 -18.38 -4.94
C ILE A 284 -2.50 -16.91 -4.93
N ASP A 285 -2.17 -16.36 -6.10
CA ASP A 285 -1.71 -14.98 -6.26
C ASP A 285 -2.85 -13.97 -6.13
N GLU A 286 -4.08 -14.38 -6.48
CA GLU A 286 -5.28 -13.56 -6.45
C GLU A 286 -6.15 -13.82 -5.21
N THR A 287 -5.64 -14.59 -4.24
CA THR A 287 -6.30 -14.86 -2.96
C THR A 287 -5.44 -14.39 -1.80
N ILE A 288 -6.01 -13.66 -0.84
CA ILE A 288 -5.29 -13.18 0.34
C ILE A 288 -6.14 -13.20 1.61
N VAL A 289 -5.48 -13.42 2.75
CA VAL A 289 -6.11 -13.22 4.07
C VAL A 289 -5.65 -11.89 4.65
N ILE A 290 -6.57 -11.03 5.06
CA ILE A 290 -6.28 -9.74 5.70
C ILE A 290 -6.61 -9.80 7.19
N THR A 291 -5.66 -9.39 8.02
CA THR A 291 -5.77 -9.42 9.48
C THR A 291 -5.40 -8.09 10.13
N ARG A 292 -5.67 -7.96 11.43
CA ARG A 292 -5.31 -6.75 12.21
C ARG A 292 -3.90 -6.75 12.76
N SER A 293 -3.25 -7.90 12.91
CA SER A 293 -1.92 -7.99 13.54
C SER A 293 -0.99 -8.96 12.82
N ASN A 294 0.32 -8.69 12.92
CA ASN A 294 1.35 -9.59 12.40
C ASN A 294 1.28 -10.98 13.04
N LYS A 295 0.98 -11.06 14.35
CA LYS A 295 0.81 -12.33 15.05
C LYS A 295 -0.27 -13.19 14.40
N ARG A 296 -1.44 -12.60 14.12
CA ARG A 296 -2.55 -13.30 13.48
C ARG A 296 -2.21 -13.69 12.03
N ALA A 297 -1.59 -12.79 11.29
CA ALA A 297 -1.12 -13.08 9.94
C ALA A 297 -0.14 -14.26 9.92
N ASN A 298 0.79 -14.35 10.88
CA ASN A 298 1.71 -15.48 11.00
C ASN A 298 0.98 -16.81 11.25
N VAL A 299 -0.06 -16.82 12.10
CA VAL A 299 -0.88 -18.02 12.35
C VAL A 299 -1.54 -18.49 11.05
N TYR A 300 -2.16 -17.56 10.30
CA TYR A 300 -2.76 -17.88 9.00
C TYR A 300 -1.72 -18.37 7.99
N ASN A 301 -0.58 -17.69 7.89
CA ASN A 301 0.49 -18.06 6.97
C ASN A 301 0.98 -19.48 7.21
N LEU A 302 1.19 -19.87 8.47
CA LEU A 302 1.60 -21.23 8.83
C LEU A 302 0.48 -22.24 8.59
N GLY A 303 -0.76 -21.93 8.98
CA GLY A 303 -1.92 -22.78 8.77
C GLY A 303 -2.17 -23.04 7.26
N ILE A 304 -2.11 -22.01 6.45
CA ILE A 304 -2.26 -22.12 4.98
C ILE A 304 -1.15 -23.00 4.41
N ARG A 305 0.12 -22.72 4.76
CA ARG A 305 1.24 -23.53 4.25
C ARG A 305 1.12 -25.00 4.63
N ASN A 306 0.89 -25.28 5.91
CA ASN A 306 0.93 -26.66 6.41
C ASN A 306 -0.34 -27.42 6.01
N THR A 307 -1.53 -26.82 6.20
CA THR A 307 -2.79 -27.54 6.08
C THR A 307 -3.40 -27.43 4.67
N VAL A 308 -3.39 -26.21 4.08
CA VAL A 308 -3.99 -26.01 2.76
C VAL A 308 -3.04 -26.42 1.64
N LEU A 309 -1.73 -26.08 1.76
CA LEU A 309 -0.75 -26.33 0.70
C LEU A 309 0.12 -27.57 0.94
N GLY A 310 0.03 -28.22 2.11
CA GLY A 310 0.82 -29.42 2.45
C GLY A 310 2.33 -29.17 2.48
N ARG A 311 2.78 -27.96 2.85
CA ARG A 311 4.20 -27.56 2.86
C ARG A 311 4.74 -27.59 4.28
N GLU A 312 5.56 -28.58 4.58
CA GLU A 312 6.13 -28.80 5.92
C GLU A 312 7.47 -28.05 6.11
N GLU A 313 8.28 -27.97 5.07
CA GLU A 313 9.60 -27.34 5.13
C GLU A 313 9.49 -25.83 5.36
N GLU A 314 10.53 -25.21 5.93
CA GLU A 314 10.52 -23.79 6.27
C GLU A 314 10.40 -22.87 5.04
N ILE A 315 10.95 -23.26 3.91
CA ILE A 315 10.79 -22.57 2.62
C ILE A 315 10.78 -23.59 1.49
N THR A 316 9.84 -23.46 0.57
CA THR A 316 9.69 -24.37 -0.56
C THR A 316 9.41 -23.60 -1.86
N THR A 317 9.64 -24.27 -2.99
CA THR A 317 9.22 -23.76 -4.31
C THR A 317 7.72 -23.49 -4.32
N GLY A 318 7.35 -22.35 -4.90
CA GLY A 318 5.97 -21.85 -4.96
C GLY A 318 5.54 -21.07 -3.71
N ASP A 319 6.37 -20.95 -2.66
CA ASP A 319 6.04 -20.07 -1.54
C ASP A 319 5.92 -18.62 -1.99
N ILE A 320 4.90 -17.93 -1.47
CA ILE A 320 4.71 -16.51 -1.67
C ILE A 320 5.28 -15.77 -0.46
N LEU A 321 6.23 -14.91 -0.73
CA LEU A 321 6.93 -14.11 0.25
C LEU A 321 6.63 -12.63 0.06
N MET A 322 6.74 -11.86 1.14
CA MET A 322 6.76 -10.40 1.14
C MET A 322 8.07 -9.93 1.73
N VAL A 323 8.74 -9.03 1.04
CA VAL A 323 9.93 -8.34 1.54
C VAL A 323 9.52 -7.40 2.65
N VAL A 324 10.27 -7.40 3.76
CA VAL A 324 9.94 -6.59 4.95
C VAL A 324 10.96 -5.50 5.26
N LYS A 325 12.05 -5.44 4.49
CA LYS A 325 13.05 -4.38 4.54
C LYS A 325 13.55 -4.11 3.14
N ASN A 326 13.70 -2.82 2.76
CA ASN A 326 14.27 -2.45 1.46
C ASN A 326 15.66 -3.08 1.26
N ASN A 327 15.91 -3.58 0.05
CA ASN A 327 17.20 -4.16 -0.30
C ASN A 327 17.69 -3.62 -1.65
N TYR A 328 18.89 -3.09 -1.64
CA TYR A 328 19.54 -2.47 -2.81
C TYR A 328 20.69 -3.33 -3.34
N TYR A 329 21.27 -4.11 -2.44
CA TYR A 329 22.47 -4.91 -2.71
C TYR A 329 22.25 -5.90 -3.86
N TRP A 330 21.18 -6.67 -3.81
CA TRP A 330 20.94 -7.73 -4.79
C TRP A 330 20.64 -7.17 -6.18
N THR A 331 19.95 -6.04 -6.27
CA THR A 331 19.66 -5.42 -7.57
C THR A 331 20.92 -4.83 -8.21
N GLU A 332 21.83 -4.26 -7.42
CA GLU A 332 23.11 -3.79 -7.89
C GLU A 332 24.04 -4.94 -8.30
N LYS A 333 24.14 -5.98 -7.47
CA LYS A 333 24.97 -7.17 -7.69
C LYS A 333 24.57 -7.91 -8.97
N GLU A 334 23.28 -8.14 -9.16
CA GLU A 334 22.72 -8.86 -10.32
C GLU A 334 22.52 -7.95 -11.55
N LYS A 335 22.86 -6.68 -11.46
CA LYS A 335 22.63 -5.65 -12.51
C LYS A 335 21.19 -5.67 -13.01
N SER A 336 20.28 -5.74 -12.06
CA SER A 336 18.84 -5.84 -12.29
C SER A 336 18.26 -4.59 -12.94
N PRO A 337 17.23 -4.70 -13.79
CA PRO A 337 16.45 -3.56 -14.24
C PRO A 337 15.59 -2.95 -13.11
N ILE A 338 15.41 -3.69 -11.98
CA ILE A 338 14.77 -3.19 -10.77
C ILE A 338 15.80 -2.37 -10.00
N ALA A 339 15.48 -1.14 -9.65
CA ALA A 339 16.44 -0.27 -8.96
C ALA A 339 16.73 -0.71 -7.53
N PHE A 340 15.71 -1.22 -6.82
CA PHE A 340 15.85 -1.85 -5.52
C PHE A 340 14.61 -2.70 -5.24
N ILE A 341 14.73 -3.63 -4.29
CA ILE A 341 13.63 -4.45 -3.80
C ILE A 341 12.99 -3.70 -2.62
N ALA A 342 11.73 -3.30 -2.74
CA ALA A 342 11.06 -2.48 -1.74
C ALA A 342 10.44 -3.32 -0.62
N ASN A 343 10.32 -2.71 0.57
CA ASN A 343 9.45 -3.24 1.62
C ASN A 343 8.00 -3.27 1.09
N GLY A 344 7.34 -4.44 1.22
CA GLY A 344 6.02 -4.71 0.67
C GLY A 344 6.03 -5.40 -0.70
N ASP A 345 7.17 -5.51 -1.38
CA ASP A 345 7.27 -6.26 -2.63
C ASP A 345 6.97 -7.75 -2.39
N ARG A 346 6.17 -8.32 -3.28
CA ARG A 346 5.87 -9.76 -3.29
C ARG A 346 6.85 -10.50 -4.18
N ALA A 347 7.26 -11.68 -3.73
CA ALA A 347 8.12 -12.58 -4.47
C ALA A 347 7.61 -14.02 -4.37
N ILE A 348 7.76 -14.79 -5.45
CA ILE A 348 7.45 -16.22 -5.51
C ILE A 348 8.76 -16.97 -5.54
N VAL A 349 8.91 -17.96 -4.66
CA VAL A 349 10.08 -18.83 -4.63
C VAL A 349 10.03 -19.80 -5.81
N GLN A 350 10.92 -19.65 -6.76
CA GLN A 350 11.04 -20.55 -7.92
C GLN A 350 11.95 -21.75 -7.63
N ARG A 351 12.95 -21.53 -6.76
CA ARG A 351 13.90 -22.58 -6.38
C ARG A 351 14.53 -22.25 -5.02
N VAL A 352 14.78 -23.30 -4.22
CA VAL A 352 15.52 -23.21 -2.95
C VAL A 352 16.82 -24.00 -3.08
N ARG A 353 17.91 -23.42 -2.58
CA ARG A 353 19.23 -24.06 -2.49
C ARG A 353 19.90 -23.69 -1.14
N ASN A 354 20.86 -24.50 -0.73
CA ASN A 354 21.83 -24.20 0.35
C ASN A 354 21.20 -23.55 1.60
N VAL A 355 20.22 -24.22 2.21
CA VAL A 355 19.76 -23.81 3.53
C VAL A 355 20.89 -24.02 4.52
N ARG A 356 21.29 -22.98 5.25
CA ARG A 356 22.44 -23.00 6.15
C ARG A 356 22.25 -22.13 7.38
N ASP A 357 22.88 -22.51 8.46
CA ASP A 357 23.00 -21.74 9.69
C ASP A 357 24.34 -20.97 9.68
N ALA A 358 24.30 -19.67 9.93
CA ALA A 358 25.49 -18.83 10.07
C ALA A 358 25.17 -17.66 11.01
N TYR A 359 26.12 -17.22 11.82
CA TYR A 359 26.00 -16.09 12.74
C TYR A 359 24.80 -16.17 13.70
N GLY A 360 24.36 -17.41 13.99
CA GLY A 360 23.15 -17.66 14.80
C GLY A 360 21.83 -17.30 14.12
N PHE A 361 21.83 -17.22 12.78
CA PHE A 361 20.66 -17.05 11.92
C PHE A 361 20.62 -18.12 10.84
N ARG A 362 19.43 -18.30 10.24
CA ARG A 362 19.21 -19.23 9.14
C ARG A 362 19.04 -18.51 7.82
N PHE A 363 19.70 -19.00 6.79
CA PHE A 363 19.70 -18.43 5.46
C PHE A 363 19.37 -19.50 4.41
N ALA A 364 18.79 -19.06 3.29
CA ALA A 364 18.62 -19.91 2.11
C ALA A 364 18.97 -19.13 0.84
N ASP A 365 19.71 -19.78 -0.06
CA ASP A 365 19.88 -19.26 -1.42
C ASP A 365 18.66 -19.64 -2.23
N VAL A 366 18.02 -18.66 -2.84
CA VAL A 366 16.75 -18.82 -3.56
C VAL A 366 16.75 -18.12 -4.91
N LEU A 367 15.99 -18.65 -5.85
CA LEU A 367 15.57 -17.93 -7.04
C LEU A 367 14.19 -17.35 -6.74
N LEU A 368 14.10 -16.03 -6.67
CA LEU A 368 12.87 -15.30 -6.46
C LEU A 368 12.34 -14.74 -7.77
N GLN A 369 11.05 -14.87 -8.02
CA GLN A 369 10.35 -14.20 -9.11
C GLN A 369 9.49 -13.08 -8.50
N PHE A 370 9.63 -11.89 -9.05
CA PHE A 370 8.88 -10.69 -8.63
C PHE A 370 7.72 -10.43 -9.60
N PRO A 371 6.46 -10.81 -9.24
CA PRO A 371 5.31 -10.68 -10.14
C PRO A 371 5.05 -9.23 -10.55
N ASP A 372 5.30 -8.28 -9.66
CA ASP A 372 5.05 -6.85 -9.87
C ASP A 372 6.08 -6.18 -10.80
N TYR A 373 7.19 -6.86 -11.09
CA TYR A 373 8.25 -6.40 -12.00
C TYR A 373 8.35 -7.28 -13.25
N ASN A 374 7.26 -7.48 -13.96
CA ASN A 374 7.16 -8.30 -15.17
C ASN A 374 7.68 -9.75 -14.99
N ARG A 375 7.44 -10.33 -13.80
CA ARG A 375 7.93 -11.65 -13.39
C ARG A 375 9.45 -11.78 -13.49
N TYR A 376 10.16 -10.70 -13.21
CA TYR A 376 11.62 -10.73 -13.19
C TYR A 376 12.13 -11.73 -12.16
N GLU A 377 13.09 -12.55 -12.55
CA GLU A 377 13.72 -13.55 -11.68
C GLU A 377 15.09 -13.07 -11.21
N MET A 378 15.39 -13.27 -9.94
CA MET A 378 16.65 -12.88 -9.30
C MET A 378 17.13 -13.95 -8.35
N GLN A 379 18.41 -14.31 -8.46
CA GLN A 379 19.04 -15.21 -7.48
C GLN A 379 19.51 -14.39 -6.28
N THR A 380 19.08 -14.77 -5.08
CA THR A 380 19.34 -14.02 -3.85
C THR A 380 19.51 -14.94 -2.67
N THR A 381 20.01 -14.40 -1.55
CA THR A 381 19.95 -15.06 -0.24
C THR A 381 18.83 -14.40 0.58
N VAL A 382 18.01 -15.22 1.23
CA VAL A 382 16.95 -14.77 2.15
C VAL A 382 17.27 -15.18 3.57
N LEU A 383 16.80 -14.37 4.53
CA LEU A 383 16.90 -14.63 5.96
C LEU A 383 15.60 -15.31 6.43
N LEU A 384 15.72 -16.53 6.96
CA LEU A 384 14.56 -17.36 7.32
C LEU A 384 13.98 -17.01 8.70
N ASP A 385 14.78 -16.47 9.62
CA ASP A 385 14.34 -16.12 10.99
C ASP A 385 13.20 -15.10 10.99
N THR A 386 13.10 -14.26 9.96
CA THR A 386 12.03 -13.29 9.84
C THR A 386 10.69 -13.90 9.42
N LEU A 387 10.67 -15.11 8.83
CA LEU A 387 9.44 -15.76 8.36
C LEU A 387 8.40 -15.97 9.46
N ARG A 388 8.86 -16.34 10.66
CA ARG A 388 8.00 -16.66 11.81
C ARG A 388 8.00 -15.59 12.90
N SER A 389 8.85 -14.57 12.80
CA SER A 389 8.95 -13.49 13.78
C SER A 389 7.63 -12.70 13.87
N GLU A 390 7.22 -12.29 15.08
CA GLU A 390 6.11 -11.34 15.27
C GLU A 390 6.55 -9.89 14.95
N ALA A 391 7.85 -9.60 15.08
CA ALA A 391 8.40 -8.29 14.69
C ALA A 391 8.27 -8.05 13.19
N PRO A 392 8.11 -6.81 12.74
CA PRO A 392 7.98 -6.50 11.31
C PRO A 392 9.20 -6.91 10.48
N ALA A 393 10.41 -6.80 11.03
CA ALA A 393 11.70 -7.19 10.46
C ALA A 393 12.62 -7.64 11.58
N LEU A 394 13.93 -7.85 11.35
CA LEU A 394 14.89 -8.04 12.43
C LEU A 394 14.83 -6.87 13.41
N THR A 395 14.89 -7.20 14.71
CA THR A 395 15.01 -6.16 15.74
C THR A 395 16.36 -5.48 15.66
N ARG A 396 16.49 -4.31 16.30
CA ARG A 396 17.78 -3.61 16.36
C ARG A 396 18.87 -4.48 16.96
N GLU A 397 18.59 -5.17 18.05
CA GLU A 397 19.52 -6.08 18.71
C GLU A 397 19.98 -7.23 17.77
N GLN A 398 19.04 -7.84 17.04
CA GLN A 398 19.35 -8.87 16.06
C GLN A 398 20.19 -8.33 14.89
N THR A 399 19.90 -7.11 14.44
CA THR A 399 20.65 -6.45 13.38
C THR A 399 22.08 -6.13 13.82
N GLU A 400 22.26 -5.61 15.04
CA GLU A 400 23.56 -5.33 15.64
C GLU A 400 24.37 -6.63 15.86
N ARG A 401 23.72 -7.70 16.28
CA ARG A 401 24.35 -9.02 16.41
C ARG A 401 24.84 -9.51 15.05
N LEU A 402 24.00 -9.52 14.02
CA LEU A 402 24.42 -9.96 12.68
C LEU A 402 25.59 -9.11 12.16
N PHE A 403 25.54 -7.79 12.36
CA PHE A 403 26.62 -6.88 11.99
C PHE A 403 27.93 -7.25 12.67
N ASN A 404 27.93 -7.49 13.99
CA ASN A 404 29.14 -7.79 14.75
C ASN A 404 29.74 -9.15 14.39
N GLU A 405 28.90 -10.16 14.22
CA GLU A 405 29.33 -11.52 13.85
C GLU A 405 29.94 -11.53 12.43
N VAL A 406 29.33 -10.90 11.45
CA VAL A 406 29.89 -10.82 10.10
C VAL A 406 31.15 -9.95 10.08
N MET A 407 31.22 -8.87 10.90
CA MET A 407 32.43 -8.05 11.00
C MET A 407 33.61 -8.80 11.57
N ALA A 408 33.38 -9.77 12.46
CA ALA A 408 34.44 -10.59 13.06
C ALA A 408 35.14 -11.45 12.01
N ASP A 409 34.47 -11.92 10.97
CA ASP A 409 35.06 -12.68 9.86
C ASP A 409 36.10 -11.87 9.06
N TYR A 410 36.07 -10.54 9.20
CA TYR A 410 37.00 -9.62 8.51
C TYR A 410 38.07 -9.04 9.43
N ASP A 411 38.31 -9.62 10.60
CA ASP A 411 39.32 -9.13 11.57
C ASP A 411 40.75 -9.15 11.04
N ASP A 412 41.04 -9.99 10.05
CA ASP A 412 42.31 -10.02 9.32
C ASP A 412 42.54 -8.78 8.42
N VAL A 413 41.52 -8.01 8.14
CA VAL A 413 41.58 -6.81 7.27
C VAL A 413 42.11 -5.62 8.09
N PRO A 414 43.21 -4.96 7.66
CA PRO A 414 43.90 -3.98 8.51
C PRO A 414 43.09 -2.76 8.93
N THR A 415 42.22 -2.24 8.05
CA THR A 415 41.50 -0.99 8.32
C THR A 415 40.01 -1.23 8.53
N LYS A 416 39.42 -0.50 9.49
CA LYS A 416 37.97 -0.52 9.73
C LYS A 416 37.16 -0.16 8.46
N GLN A 417 37.72 0.71 7.63
CA GLN A 417 37.07 1.17 6.40
C GLN A 417 36.98 0.07 5.34
N GLU A 418 38.03 -0.73 5.21
CA GLU A 418 38.04 -1.90 4.31
C GLU A 418 37.17 -3.04 4.86
N ARG A 419 37.14 -3.29 6.18
CA ARG A 419 36.21 -4.22 6.81
C ARG A 419 34.76 -3.88 6.50
N LEU A 420 34.37 -2.61 6.68
CA LEU A 420 33.05 -2.13 6.34
C LEU A 420 32.74 -2.26 4.84
N LYS A 421 33.73 -2.10 3.96
CA LYS A 421 33.54 -2.31 2.53
C LYS A 421 33.27 -3.78 2.21
N LYS A 422 33.98 -4.73 2.83
CA LYS A 422 33.73 -6.16 2.67
C LYS A 422 32.37 -6.57 3.23
N LEU A 423 32.02 -6.11 4.45
CA LEU A 423 30.71 -6.34 5.04
C LEU A 423 29.56 -5.94 4.10
N ARG A 424 29.66 -4.78 3.44
CA ARG A 424 28.65 -4.30 2.49
C ARG A 424 28.52 -5.14 1.23
N GLN A 425 29.53 -5.95 0.94
CA GLN A 425 29.57 -6.88 -0.19
C GLN A 425 29.28 -8.32 0.24
N ASP A 426 28.97 -8.53 1.51
CA ASP A 426 28.65 -9.84 2.06
C ASP A 426 27.19 -10.23 1.79
N ASP A 427 26.98 -11.42 1.24
CA ASP A 427 25.66 -11.92 0.83
C ASP A 427 24.75 -12.20 2.03
N LEU A 428 25.31 -12.67 3.15
CA LEU A 428 24.54 -13.02 4.35
C LEU A 428 24.14 -11.77 5.13
N PHE A 429 25.04 -10.78 5.20
CA PHE A 429 24.69 -9.48 5.79
C PHE A 429 23.59 -8.78 5.02
N ASN A 430 23.58 -8.90 3.68
CA ASN A 430 22.61 -8.32 2.79
C ASN A 430 21.45 -9.26 2.45
N ALA A 431 21.28 -10.37 3.18
CA ALA A 431 20.17 -11.29 2.96
C ALA A 431 18.82 -10.57 3.04
N ILE A 432 17.93 -10.90 2.09
CA ILE A 432 16.60 -10.26 2.01
C ILE A 432 15.77 -10.77 3.21
N GLN A 433 15.25 -9.83 3.98
CA GLN A 433 14.33 -10.14 5.08
C GLN A 433 12.93 -10.32 4.52
N VAL A 434 12.33 -11.48 4.76
CA VAL A 434 11.08 -11.90 4.16
C VAL A 434 10.09 -12.46 5.17
N LYS A 435 8.79 -12.36 4.86
CA LYS A 435 7.70 -13.06 5.54
C LYS A 435 6.87 -13.82 4.52
N TYR A 436 6.12 -14.82 4.97
CA TYR A 436 5.08 -15.41 4.11
C TYR A 436 4.00 -14.36 3.82
N ALA A 437 3.39 -14.45 2.63
CA ALA A 437 2.46 -13.45 2.13
C ALA A 437 1.11 -14.03 1.68
N TYR A 438 0.68 -15.13 2.27
CA TYR A 438 -0.69 -15.65 2.14
C TYR A 438 -1.67 -14.88 3.01
N ALA A 439 -1.19 -14.40 4.14
CA ALA A 439 -1.90 -13.53 5.05
C ALA A 439 -1.04 -12.33 5.44
N VAL A 440 -1.63 -11.14 5.42
CA VAL A 440 -0.95 -9.87 5.71
C VAL A 440 -1.81 -8.98 6.61
N THR A 441 -1.21 -7.96 7.20
CA THR A 441 -1.98 -6.91 7.87
C THR A 441 -2.61 -5.97 6.85
N CYS A 442 -3.72 -5.33 7.23
CA CYS A 442 -4.42 -4.38 6.35
C CYS A 442 -3.51 -3.26 5.84
N HIS A 443 -2.60 -2.73 6.67
CA HIS A 443 -1.61 -1.73 6.23
C HIS A 443 -0.72 -2.24 5.10
N LYS A 444 -0.33 -3.52 5.15
CA LYS A 444 0.47 -4.13 4.09
C LYS A 444 -0.34 -4.51 2.86
N ALA A 445 -1.67 -4.58 2.98
CA ALA A 445 -2.59 -4.79 1.87
C ALA A 445 -2.95 -3.49 1.14
N GLN A 446 -2.62 -2.31 1.69
CA GLN A 446 -2.88 -1.03 1.02
C GLN A 446 -2.18 -0.95 -0.34
N GLY A 447 -2.84 -0.32 -1.32
CA GLY A 447 -2.38 -0.25 -2.70
C GLY A 447 -2.46 -1.57 -3.48
N GLY A 448 -2.86 -2.69 -2.82
CA GLY A 448 -3.12 -3.97 -3.46
C GLY A 448 -4.60 -4.23 -3.66
N GLN A 449 -4.93 -5.11 -4.61
CA GLN A 449 -6.27 -5.65 -4.84
C GLN A 449 -6.13 -7.13 -5.19
N TRP A 450 -7.14 -7.93 -4.82
CA TRP A 450 -7.19 -9.37 -5.06
C TRP A 450 -8.61 -9.79 -5.44
N ALA A 451 -8.73 -10.81 -6.26
CA ALA A 451 -10.04 -11.38 -6.62
C ALA A 451 -10.78 -11.86 -5.38
N HIS A 452 -10.13 -12.68 -4.54
CA HIS A 452 -10.69 -13.23 -3.31
C HIS A 452 -9.95 -12.72 -2.08
N VAL A 453 -10.69 -12.08 -1.16
CA VAL A 453 -10.16 -11.58 0.10
C VAL A 453 -10.87 -12.24 1.28
N TYR A 454 -10.11 -12.85 2.17
CA TYR A 454 -10.57 -13.37 3.46
C TYR A 454 -10.26 -12.36 4.55
N LEU A 455 -11.28 -11.81 5.18
CA LEU A 455 -11.13 -10.77 6.20
C LEU A 455 -11.36 -11.33 7.58
N ASP A 456 -10.33 -11.36 8.41
CA ASP A 456 -10.40 -11.71 9.82
C ASP A 456 -10.11 -10.50 10.70
N GLN A 457 -11.16 -9.96 11.33
CA GLN A 457 -11.03 -8.84 12.27
C GLN A 457 -10.48 -9.27 13.64
N GLY A 458 -10.46 -10.58 13.93
CA GLY A 458 -10.11 -11.10 15.26
C GLY A 458 -11.17 -10.76 16.32
N TYR A 459 -10.74 -10.79 17.58
CA TYR A 459 -11.60 -10.38 18.69
C TYR A 459 -11.70 -8.85 18.75
N ILE A 460 -12.92 -8.34 18.71
CA ILE A 460 -13.24 -6.91 18.77
C ILE A 460 -14.19 -6.67 19.94
N THR A 461 -13.79 -5.78 20.87
CA THR A 461 -14.69 -5.24 21.90
C THR A 461 -15.35 -3.95 21.40
N SER A 462 -16.41 -3.54 22.09
CA SER A 462 -17.07 -2.27 21.80
C SER A 462 -16.11 -1.08 21.86
N GLU A 463 -15.18 -1.06 22.80
CA GLU A 463 -14.18 0.01 22.99
C GLU A 463 -13.16 0.10 21.84
N MET A 464 -12.97 -0.99 21.08
CA MET A 464 -12.08 -1.04 19.92
C MET A 464 -12.74 -0.54 18.64
N MET A 465 -14.04 -0.28 18.63
CA MET A 465 -14.77 0.24 17.48
C MET A 465 -14.60 1.75 17.38
N THR A 466 -13.39 2.20 17.07
CA THR A 466 -12.99 3.60 16.94
C THR A 466 -13.06 4.04 15.46
N PRO A 467 -12.90 5.33 15.13
CA PRO A 467 -12.73 5.78 13.74
C PRO A 467 -11.59 5.06 13.01
N ASP A 468 -10.49 4.73 13.70
CA ASP A 468 -9.38 3.97 13.11
C ASP A 468 -9.81 2.55 12.71
N TYR A 469 -10.67 1.92 13.51
CA TYR A 469 -11.26 0.64 13.14
C TYR A 469 -12.16 0.76 11.89
N ALA A 470 -12.91 1.85 11.75
CA ALA A 470 -13.72 2.09 10.57
C ALA A 470 -12.85 2.29 9.32
N HIS A 471 -11.76 3.05 9.40
CA HIS A 471 -10.77 3.20 8.32
C HIS A 471 -10.13 1.86 7.97
N TRP A 472 -9.80 1.06 8.99
CA TRP A 472 -9.26 -0.29 8.81
C TRP A 472 -10.26 -1.19 8.07
N LEU A 473 -11.51 -1.22 8.51
CA LEU A 473 -12.57 -2.04 7.95
C LEU A 473 -12.86 -1.62 6.49
N TYR A 474 -13.02 -0.32 6.25
CA TYR A 474 -13.22 0.23 4.91
C TYR A 474 -12.06 -0.15 3.96
N THR A 475 -10.82 0.03 4.43
CA THR A 475 -9.64 -0.30 3.64
C THR A 475 -9.61 -1.80 3.29
N ALA A 476 -9.89 -2.67 4.28
CA ALA A 476 -9.89 -4.11 4.07
C ALA A 476 -10.98 -4.56 3.08
N PHE A 477 -12.20 -4.01 3.19
CA PHE A 477 -13.30 -4.30 2.26
C PHE A 477 -12.95 -3.95 0.82
N THR A 478 -12.34 -2.80 0.63
CA THR A 478 -12.00 -2.28 -0.70
C THR A 478 -10.81 -2.98 -1.37
N ARG A 479 -10.23 -4.02 -0.72
CA ARG A 479 -9.16 -4.84 -1.33
C ARG A 479 -9.71 -5.95 -2.22
N ALA A 480 -10.96 -6.39 -2.00
CA ALA A 480 -11.60 -7.42 -2.82
C ALA A 480 -12.15 -6.83 -4.13
N THR A 481 -11.91 -7.53 -5.24
CA THR A 481 -12.45 -7.15 -6.55
C THR A 481 -13.57 -8.06 -7.01
N GLU A 482 -13.62 -9.31 -6.56
CA GLU A 482 -14.63 -10.29 -6.95
C GLU A 482 -15.41 -10.84 -5.76
N HIS A 483 -14.72 -11.32 -4.70
CA HIS A 483 -15.40 -11.88 -3.54
C HIS A 483 -14.71 -11.53 -2.21
N LEU A 484 -15.52 -11.16 -1.21
CA LEU A 484 -15.09 -10.88 0.15
C LEU A 484 -15.67 -11.94 1.10
N TYR A 485 -14.80 -12.69 1.76
CA TYR A 485 -15.12 -13.70 2.75
C TYR A 485 -14.87 -13.16 4.16
N LEU A 486 -15.91 -13.03 4.98
CA LEU A 486 -15.85 -12.58 6.36
C LEU A 486 -15.62 -13.77 7.27
N VAL A 487 -14.41 -13.92 7.81
CA VAL A 487 -14.03 -15.10 8.61
C VAL A 487 -14.48 -14.94 10.05
N ASN A 488 -15.25 -15.91 10.56
CA ASN A 488 -15.78 -15.93 11.94
C ASN A 488 -16.45 -14.61 12.36
N TRP A 489 -17.23 -14.00 11.45
CA TRP A 489 -17.82 -12.70 11.68
C TRP A 489 -18.93 -12.75 12.74
N PRO A 490 -18.94 -11.85 13.74
CA PRO A 490 -19.95 -11.85 14.79
C PRO A 490 -21.36 -11.59 14.22
N LYS A 491 -22.34 -12.41 14.59
CA LYS A 491 -23.73 -12.23 14.15
C LYS A 491 -24.30 -10.86 14.54
N THR A 492 -23.85 -10.29 15.65
CA THR A 492 -24.26 -8.95 16.13
C THR A 492 -23.85 -7.81 15.19
N GLN A 493 -22.87 -8.05 14.33
CA GLN A 493 -22.39 -7.10 13.32
C GLN A 493 -22.96 -7.36 11.93
N LEU A 494 -23.95 -8.25 11.80
CA LEU A 494 -24.62 -8.55 10.54
C LEU A 494 -26.04 -7.99 10.57
N GLU A 495 -26.45 -7.25 9.54
CA GLU A 495 -27.83 -6.86 9.33
C GLU A 495 -28.67 -8.09 8.87
N GLY A 496 -29.84 -8.30 9.47
CA GLY A 496 -30.77 -9.36 9.09
C GLY A 496 -30.37 -10.79 9.51
N ALA A 497 -29.40 -10.94 10.40
CA ALA A 497 -29.20 -12.16 11.12
C ALA A 497 -30.29 -12.22 12.23
N ASP A 498 -31.40 -12.88 11.94
CA ASP A 498 -32.41 -13.16 12.96
C ASP A 498 -31.75 -13.88 14.14
N THR A 499 -32.00 -13.33 15.31
CA THR A 499 -31.58 -13.83 16.63
C THR A 499 -32.08 -15.25 16.90
#